data_1b2492dd8f3542b193c627ee148eb725
#
_entry.id   1b2492dd8f3542b193c627ee148eb725
#
_cell.length_a   1.000
_cell.length_b   1.000
_cell.length_c   1.000
_cell.angle_alpha   90.00
_cell.angle_beta   90.00
_cell.angle_gamma   90.00
#
_symmetry.space_group_name_H-M   'P 1'
#
loop_
_entity.id
_entity.type
_entity.pdbx_description
1 polymer ?
#
loop_
_entity_poly.entity_id
_entity_poly.type
_entity_poly.pdbx_seq_one_letter_code
_entity_poly.pdbx_strand_id
1 'polypeptide(L)'
;MLKKFKYILLVFFILQSEALYPFNTTAKSALLIDFDSNQILFSKNMDKRIFPASMSKLMTLYILFDALDKGIISLEDKFPVSMNAYQREGSTIYAELGTEISVENLIKGIVVSSGNDACVIVAESLSGSEEIFAEQMNSYAKDMDLSNTNFANSSGLHDDKHYSTVNDLSILAKNLIIDFPEYYKFFSDRSFTWNNITQYNRNNILRSNLGVDGLKTGYTGFSGYGIIVSSKKNDQRLIAVVTGLDTVEERTSEITRLINYGYRGFKKYPIFSDNQIIDYVNVWNGRKKNIPMVIYDDLELLLDVPGRRALRVEYRFKEPIIAPVDKGDIIGEALIVLPNRENVLLPLYSGEDVSKVNFFTGFIQSIDYFLYRDG
;
A
#
# COMPACT_ATOMS: atom_id res chain seq x y z
N MET A 1 7.69 1.21 -74.47
CA MET A 1 7.12 0.54 -73.28
C MET A 1 8.07 0.75 -72.11
N LEU A 2 7.86 1.82 -71.31
CA LEU A 2 8.65 2.08 -70.12
C LEU A 2 7.89 1.57 -68.89
N LYS A 3 8.43 0.54 -68.20
CA LYS A 3 7.92 0.07 -66.93
C LYS A 3 8.31 1.02 -65.83
N LYS A 4 7.33 1.66 -65.21
CA LYS A 4 7.50 2.49 -63.97
C LYS A 4 7.68 1.57 -62.79
N PHE A 5 8.89 1.50 -62.21
CA PHE A 5 9.13 0.94 -60.89
C PHE A 5 8.68 1.90 -59.81
N LYS A 6 7.67 1.53 -59.02
CA LYS A 6 7.31 2.24 -57.78
C LYS A 6 8.19 1.71 -56.65
N TYR A 7 9.08 2.54 -56.16
CA TYR A 7 9.78 2.26 -54.88
C TYR A 7 8.84 2.54 -53.73
N ILE A 8 8.47 1.49 -52.98
CA ILE A 8 7.80 1.64 -51.70
C ILE A 8 8.91 1.84 -50.67
N LEU A 9 8.99 3.09 -50.12
CA LEU A 9 9.88 3.41 -49.02
C LEU A 9 9.25 2.86 -47.73
N LEU A 10 9.74 1.71 -47.24
CA LEU A 10 9.33 1.17 -45.98
C LEU A 10 10.06 1.94 -44.86
N VAL A 11 9.40 2.92 -44.25
CA VAL A 11 9.92 3.61 -43.07
C VAL A 11 9.77 2.67 -41.88
N PHE A 12 10.86 2.05 -41.50
CA PHE A 12 10.94 1.32 -40.21
C PHE A 12 10.97 2.34 -39.08
N PHE A 13 9.84 2.57 -38.45
CA PHE A 13 9.80 3.17 -37.11
C PHE A 13 10.41 2.19 -36.13
N ILE A 14 11.70 2.36 -35.80
CA ILE A 14 12.32 1.71 -34.66
C ILE A 14 11.69 2.38 -33.41
N LEU A 15 10.62 1.79 -32.91
CA LEU A 15 10.16 2.04 -31.54
C LEU A 15 11.30 1.60 -30.63
N GLN A 16 12.11 2.56 -30.17
CA GLN A 16 13.00 2.34 -29.05
C GLN A 16 12.10 1.95 -27.87
N SER A 17 12.01 0.66 -27.63
CA SER A 17 11.51 0.16 -26.36
C SER A 17 12.51 0.63 -25.30
N GLU A 18 12.19 1.67 -24.56
CA GLU A 18 12.88 1.94 -23.30
C GLU A 18 12.72 0.65 -22.47
N ALA A 19 13.76 -0.16 -22.49
CA ALA A 19 13.86 -1.27 -21.56
C ALA A 19 13.87 -0.62 -20.18
N LEU A 20 12.78 -0.77 -19.42
CA LEU A 20 12.77 -0.43 -18.00
C LEU A 20 13.84 -1.32 -17.35
N TYR A 21 15.02 -0.74 -17.08
CA TYR A 21 16.00 -1.42 -16.28
C TYR A 21 15.37 -1.76 -14.93
N PRO A 22 15.54 -3.00 -14.44
CA PRO A 22 15.00 -3.37 -13.13
C PRO A 22 15.55 -2.38 -12.10
N PHE A 23 14.66 -1.83 -11.27
CA PHE A 23 15.09 -0.91 -10.22
C PHE A 23 16.08 -1.62 -9.30
N ASN A 24 17.19 -0.96 -9.01
CA ASN A 24 18.21 -1.44 -8.07
C ASN A 24 18.49 -0.37 -7.02
N THR A 25 18.77 -0.79 -5.79
CA THR A 25 19.03 0.09 -4.64
C THR A 25 20.21 -0.41 -3.82
N THR A 26 21.00 0.51 -3.28
CA THR A 26 22.08 0.23 -2.31
C THR A 26 21.52 -0.08 -0.92
N ALA A 27 20.26 0.29 -0.61
CA ALA A 27 19.62 -0.01 0.66
C ALA A 27 19.73 -1.51 1.00
N LYS A 28 19.99 -1.85 2.27
CA LYS A 28 20.04 -3.24 2.73
C LYS A 28 18.67 -3.91 2.68
N SER A 29 17.62 -3.16 3.00
CA SER A 29 16.23 -3.58 2.81
C SER A 29 15.42 -2.41 2.26
N ALA A 30 14.49 -2.71 1.35
CA ALA A 30 13.62 -1.71 0.74
C ALA A 30 12.26 -2.32 0.34
N LEU A 31 11.21 -1.50 0.41
CA LEU A 31 9.87 -1.86 -0.01
C LEU A 31 9.18 -0.64 -0.63
N LEU A 32 8.43 -0.86 -1.68
CA LEU A 32 7.50 0.10 -2.27
C LEU A 32 6.16 -0.59 -2.50
N ILE A 33 5.11 -0.03 -1.94
CA ILE A 33 3.75 -0.53 -2.14
C ILE A 33 2.83 0.58 -2.66
N ASP A 34 1.86 0.17 -3.43
CA ASP A 34 0.69 1.00 -3.74
C ASP A 34 -0.29 0.92 -2.55
N PHE A 35 -0.71 2.08 -2.07
CA PHE A 35 -1.52 2.19 -0.85
C PHE A 35 -2.91 1.57 -1.00
N ASP A 36 -3.57 1.81 -2.14
CA ASP A 36 -4.96 1.38 -2.35
C ASP A 36 -5.05 -0.13 -2.58
N SER A 37 -4.22 -0.66 -3.49
CA SER A 37 -4.26 -2.06 -3.88
C SER A 37 -3.41 -3.00 -3.02
N ASN A 38 -2.57 -2.48 -2.12
CA ASN A 38 -1.52 -3.24 -1.39
C ASN A 38 -0.48 -3.92 -2.28
N GLN A 39 -0.48 -3.58 -3.57
CA GLN A 39 0.44 -4.21 -4.50
C GLN A 39 1.88 -3.84 -4.20
N ILE A 40 2.75 -4.84 -4.07
CA ILE A 40 4.19 -4.64 -3.97
C ILE A 40 4.72 -4.27 -5.36
N LEU A 41 5.27 -3.06 -5.48
CA LEU A 41 5.87 -2.55 -6.71
C LEU A 41 7.38 -2.83 -6.78
N PHE A 42 8.01 -2.87 -5.62
CA PHE A 42 9.40 -3.26 -5.46
C PHE A 42 9.65 -3.82 -4.06
N SER A 43 10.47 -4.85 -3.98
CA SER A 43 10.95 -5.37 -2.69
C SER A 43 12.40 -5.84 -2.76
N LYS A 44 13.12 -5.62 -1.67
CA LYS A 44 14.46 -6.15 -1.40
C LYS A 44 14.54 -6.50 0.08
N ASN A 45 14.73 -7.79 0.39
CA ASN A 45 14.83 -8.28 1.77
C ASN A 45 13.66 -7.78 2.67
N MET A 46 12.42 -7.82 2.16
CA MET A 46 11.29 -7.16 2.82
C MET A 46 10.96 -7.75 4.19
N ASP A 47 11.16 -9.04 4.39
CA ASP A 47 10.87 -9.76 5.63
C ASP A 47 12.13 -10.01 6.49
N LYS A 48 13.28 -9.46 6.07
CA LYS A 48 14.51 -9.53 6.86
C LYS A 48 14.37 -8.62 8.08
N ARG A 49 14.65 -9.17 9.27
CA ARG A 49 14.70 -8.38 10.52
C ARG A 49 15.77 -7.31 10.45
N ILE A 50 15.39 -6.11 10.86
CA ILE A 50 16.22 -4.92 10.93
C ILE A 50 16.06 -4.28 12.31
N PHE A 51 16.99 -3.43 12.71
CA PHE A 51 16.79 -2.48 13.80
C PHE A 51 16.08 -1.24 13.23
N PRO A 52 14.79 -1.00 13.58
CA PRO A 52 13.98 0.07 12.96
C PRO A 52 14.40 1.48 13.40
N ALA A 53 15.18 1.60 14.46
CA ALA A 53 15.54 2.89 15.06
C ALA A 53 14.29 3.77 15.29
N SER A 54 14.39 5.08 15.11
CA SER A 54 13.26 6.01 15.33
C SER A 54 12.07 5.83 14.40
N MET A 55 12.09 4.89 13.44
CA MET A 55 10.88 4.52 12.69
C MET A 55 9.85 3.83 13.60
N SER A 56 10.30 3.20 14.69
CA SER A 56 9.43 2.63 15.75
C SER A 56 8.48 3.64 16.38
N LYS A 57 8.82 4.93 16.37
CA LYS A 57 7.98 6.00 16.91
C LYS A 57 6.62 6.13 16.21
N LEU A 58 6.46 5.51 15.03
CA LEU A 58 5.15 5.39 14.41
C LEU A 58 4.18 4.58 15.28
N MET A 59 4.64 3.53 15.98
CA MET A 59 3.80 2.79 16.92
C MET A 59 3.47 3.62 18.16
N THR A 60 4.43 4.38 18.69
CA THR A 60 4.16 5.30 19.81
C THR A 60 3.11 6.35 19.44
N LEU A 61 3.21 6.92 18.23
CA LEU A 61 2.21 7.86 17.71
C LEU A 61 0.87 7.18 17.43
N TYR A 62 0.89 5.94 16.94
CA TYR A 62 -0.34 5.18 16.70
C TYR A 62 -1.15 5.01 17.99
N ILE A 63 -0.50 4.58 19.09
CA ILE A 63 -1.16 4.42 20.39
C ILE A 63 -1.65 5.77 20.94
N LEU A 64 -0.86 6.83 20.77
CA LEU A 64 -1.24 8.17 21.18
C LEU A 64 -2.46 8.68 20.40
N PHE A 65 -2.50 8.43 19.10
CA PHE A 65 -3.62 8.79 18.24
C PHE A 65 -4.88 7.97 18.55
N ASP A 66 -4.72 6.69 18.86
CA ASP A 66 -5.82 5.85 19.31
C ASP A 66 -6.45 6.34 20.63
N ALA A 67 -5.63 6.82 21.57
CA ALA A 67 -6.11 7.43 22.80
C ALA A 67 -6.85 8.76 22.55
N LEU A 68 -6.40 9.57 21.59
CA LEU A 68 -7.07 10.80 21.15
C LEU A 68 -8.41 10.49 20.45
N ASP A 69 -8.43 9.53 19.55
CA ASP A 69 -9.62 9.13 18.78
C ASP A 69 -10.72 8.57 19.69
N LYS A 70 -10.33 7.81 20.72
CA LYS A 70 -11.24 7.31 21.75
C LYS A 70 -11.68 8.37 22.78
N GLY A 71 -11.17 9.58 22.69
CA GLY A 71 -11.48 10.66 23.64
C GLY A 71 -10.97 10.40 25.07
N ILE A 72 -9.97 9.52 25.22
CA ILE A 72 -9.32 9.25 26.53
C ILE A 72 -8.47 10.46 26.93
N ILE A 73 -7.87 11.11 25.95
CA ILE A 73 -7.08 12.34 26.10
C ILE A 73 -7.47 13.34 25.01
N SER A 74 -7.06 14.60 25.20
CA SER A 74 -7.18 15.69 24.22
C SER A 74 -5.81 16.24 23.82
N LEU A 75 -5.74 17.02 22.74
CA LEU A 75 -4.50 17.68 22.30
C LEU A 75 -3.97 18.68 23.30
N GLU A 76 -4.85 19.27 24.10
CA GLU A 76 -4.58 20.26 25.11
C GLU A 76 -4.12 19.68 26.44
N ASP A 77 -4.39 18.39 26.71
CA ASP A 77 -3.94 17.70 27.91
C ASP A 77 -2.43 17.78 28.05
N LYS A 78 -1.96 17.89 29.28
CA LYS A 78 -0.55 18.07 29.58
C LYS A 78 0.00 16.87 30.34
N PHE A 79 1.14 16.39 29.87
CA PHE A 79 1.86 15.26 30.44
C PHE A 79 3.11 15.74 31.17
N PRO A 80 3.38 15.22 32.39
CA PRO A 80 4.52 15.64 33.19
C PRO A 80 5.84 15.08 32.66
N VAL A 81 6.90 15.87 32.78
CA VAL A 81 8.27 15.49 32.44
C VAL A 81 8.93 14.81 33.64
N SER A 82 9.11 13.50 33.56
CA SER A 82 9.80 12.72 34.60
C SER A 82 11.33 12.85 34.50
N MET A 83 12.03 12.37 35.53
CA MET A 83 13.49 12.26 35.50
C MET A 83 13.98 11.32 34.39
N ASN A 84 13.29 10.20 34.16
CA ASN A 84 13.61 9.26 33.10
C ASN A 84 13.50 9.90 31.70
N ALA A 85 12.43 10.66 31.45
CA ALA A 85 12.27 11.41 30.22
C ALA A 85 13.33 12.49 30.05
N TYR A 86 13.59 13.28 31.10
CA TYR A 86 14.60 14.36 31.11
C TYR A 86 16.02 13.84 30.79
N GLN A 87 16.39 12.69 31.32
CA GLN A 87 17.73 12.08 31.13
C GLN A 87 17.83 11.25 29.85
N ARG A 88 16.76 11.18 29.04
CA ARG A 88 16.75 10.29 27.86
C ARG A 88 17.73 10.79 26.81
N GLU A 89 18.65 9.90 26.44
CA GLU A 89 19.70 10.19 25.47
C GLU A 89 19.20 10.25 24.02
N GLY A 90 20.02 10.86 23.17
CA GLY A 90 19.85 10.91 21.72
C GLY A 90 19.06 12.14 21.26
N SER A 91 18.08 11.94 20.38
CA SER A 91 17.23 13.04 19.88
C SER A 91 16.26 13.51 20.95
N THR A 92 16.17 14.81 21.17
CA THR A 92 15.37 15.40 22.25
C THR A 92 14.60 16.63 21.76
N ILE A 93 13.48 16.94 22.42
CA ILE A 93 12.80 18.24 22.35
C ILE A 93 13.28 19.21 23.42
N TYR A 94 14.24 18.80 24.24
CA TYR A 94 14.71 19.54 25.41
C TYR A 94 13.62 19.77 26.45
N ALA A 95 12.89 18.68 26.79
CA ALA A 95 11.90 18.71 27.84
C ALA A 95 12.54 19.05 29.23
N GLU A 96 12.01 20.03 29.94
CA GLU A 96 12.55 20.44 31.21
C GLU A 96 11.92 19.64 32.36
N LEU A 97 12.75 19.15 33.28
CA LEU A 97 12.30 18.37 34.43
C LEU A 97 11.27 19.13 35.29
N GLY A 98 10.19 18.44 35.63
CA GLY A 98 9.12 19.00 36.48
C GLY A 98 8.18 19.99 35.79
N THR A 99 8.32 20.14 34.47
CA THR A 99 7.35 20.86 33.64
C THR A 99 6.31 19.90 33.05
N GLU A 100 5.31 20.46 32.39
CA GLU A 100 4.27 19.72 31.67
C GLU A 100 4.24 20.15 30.19
N ILE A 101 4.03 19.20 29.30
CA ILE A 101 4.00 19.44 27.85
C ILE A 101 2.68 18.97 27.29
N SER A 102 2.01 19.78 26.45
CA SER A 102 0.75 19.39 25.83
C SER A 102 0.95 18.23 24.85
N VAL A 103 -0.07 17.38 24.73
CA VAL A 103 -0.10 16.25 23.80
C VAL A 103 0.22 16.69 22.38
N GLU A 104 -0.33 17.83 21.92
CA GLU A 104 -0.02 18.39 20.61
C GLU A 104 1.49 18.67 20.44
N ASN A 105 2.13 19.27 21.43
CA ASN A 105 3.57 19.55 21.37
C ASN A 105 4.43 18.28 21.45
N LEU A 106 3.97 17.25 22.18
CA LEU A 106 4.63 15.95 22.20
C LEU A 106 4.56 15.28 20.82
N ILE A 107 3.40 15.30 20.14
CA ILE A 107 3.23 14.81 18.77
C ILE A 107 4.23 15.51 17.84
N LYS A 108 4.24 16.86 17.82
CA LYS A 108 5.16 17.65 16.99
C LYS A 108 6.62 17.35 17.32
N GLY A 109 6.94 17.20 18.60
CA GLY A 109 8.28 16.84 19.05
C GLY A 109 8.72 15.46 18.58
N ILE A 110 7.83 14.45 18.59
CA ILE A 110 8.12 13.09 18.10
C ILE A 110 8.27 13.09 16.58
N VAL A 111 7.38 13.76 15.86
CA VAL A 111 7.37 13.77 14.39
C VAL A 111 8.57 14.55 13.84
N VAL A 112 8.75 15.80 14.28
CA VAL A 112 9.73 16.73 13.70
C VAL A 112 11.13 16.50 14.24
N SER A 113 11.26 16.56 15.59
CA SER A 113 12.55 16.47 16.28
C SER A 113 13.00 15.03 16.51
N SER A 114 12.07 14.08 16.37
CA SER A 114 12.31 12.68 16.74
C SER A 114 12.63 12.50 18.23
N GLY A 115 12.03 13.32 19.11
CA GLY A 115 12.32 13.37 20.54
C GLY A 115 12.15 12.02 21.23
N ASN A 116 13.23 11.51 21.84
CA ASN A 116 13.18 10.29 22.65
C ASN A 116 12.55 10.59 24.02
N ASP A 117 12.86 11.78 24.57
CA ASP A 117 12.23 12.33 25.77
C ASP A 117 10.71 12.43 25.62
N ALA A 118 10.23 12.95 24.49
CA ALA A 118 8.80 13.05 24.21
C ALA A 118 8.13 11.65 24.14
N CYS A 119 8.81 10.63 23.61
CA CYS A 119 8.28 9.27 23.59
C CYS A 119 8.17 8.67 25.00
N VAL A 120 9.14 8.92 25.87
CA VAL A 120 9.10 8.46 27.27
C VAL A 120 7.97 9.16 28.03
N ILE A 121 7.79 10.47 27.85
CA ILE A 121 6.69 11.23 28.45
C ILE A 121 5.33 10.61 28.05
N VAL A 122 5.15 10.33 26.77
CA VAL A 122 3.93 9.68 26.27
C VAL A 122 3.74 8.30 26.88
N ALA A 123 4.79 7.48 26.90
CA ALA A 123 4.74 6.12 27.42
C ALA A 123 4.36 6.08 28.91
N GLU A 124 5.03 6.88 29.73
CA GLU A 124 4.76 6.95 31.16
C GLU A 124 3.37 7.51 31.47
N SER A 125 2.92 8.51 30.70
CA SER A 125 1.60 9.13 30.93
C SER A 125 0.44 8.22 30.52
N LEU A 126 0.60 7.43 29.45
CA LEU A 126 -0.47 6.53 28.99
C LEU A 126 -0.47 5.17 29.71
N SER A 127 0.71 4.67 30.11
CA SER A 127 0.84 3.30 30.62
C SER A 127 1.51 3.20 31.99
N GLY A 128 1.93 4.33 32.59
CA GLY A 128 2.59 4.39 33.88
C GLY A 128 4.09 4.09 33.83
N SER A 129 4.57 3.30 32.85
CA SER A 129 6.01 3.09 32.61
C SER A 129 6.29 2.79 31.13
N GLU A 130 7.57 2.98 30.71
CA GLU A 130 7.98 2.65 29.33
C GLU A 130 7.93 1.15 29.06
N GLU A 131 8.17 0.30 30.05
CA GLU A 131 8.11 -1.16 29.91
C GLU A 131 6.68 -1.62 29.61
N ILE A 132 5.68 -1.16 30.39
CA ILE A 132 4.26 -1.48 30.16
C ILE A 132 3.81 -0.92 28.81
N PHE A 133 4.30 0.26 28.42
CA PHE A 133 4.01 0.82 27.12
C PHE A 133 4.61 -0.03 25.97
N ALA A 134 5.82 -0.58 26.13
CA ALA A 134 6.42 -1.48 25.15
C ALA A 134 5.60 -2.79 25.03
N GLU A 135 5.06 -3.33 26.10
CA GLU A 135 4.11 -4.46 26.06
C GLU A 135 2.85 -4.07 25.28
N GLN A 136 2.30 -2.88 25.50
CA GLN A 136 1.17 -2.37 24.74
C GLN A 136 1.52 -2.21 23.25
N MET A 137 2.70 -1.66 22.90
CA MET A 137 3.17 -1.59 21.50
C MET A 137 3.19 -2.97 20.84
N ASN A 138 3.62 -4.01 21.57
CA ASN A 138 3.65 -5.37 21.05
C ASN A 138 2.24 -5.98 20.92
N SER A 139 1.28 -5.60 21.77
CA SER A 139 -0.12 -6.00 21.60
C SER A 139 -0.71 -5.40 20.30
N TYR A 140 -0.51 -4.10 20.06
CA TYR A 140 -0.94 -3.47 18.81
C TYR A 140 -0.24 -4.06 17.59
N ALA A 141 1.05 -4.40 17.71
CA ALA A 141 1.77 -5.08 16.63
C ALA A 141 1.14 -6.43 16.28
N LYS A 142 0.73 -7.20 17.28
CA LYS A 142 0.04 -8.47 17.08
C LYS A 142 -1.34 -8.28 16.43
N ASP A 143 -2.11 -7.28 16.87
CA ASP A 143 -3.44 -6.99 16.32
C ASP A 143 -3.38 -6.52 14.84
N MET A 144 -2.23 -5.96 14.43
CA MET A 144 -1.93 -5.54 13.06
C MET A 144 -1.23 -6.62 12.22
N ASP A 145 -1.04 -7.85 12.74
CA ASP A 145 -0.28 -8.92 12.09
C ASP A 145 1.19 -8.56 11.77
N LEU A 146 1.83 -7.70 12.57
CA LEU A 146 3.26 -7.38 12.42
C LEU A 146 4.12 -8.53 12.96
N SER A 147 4.10 -9.66 12.27
CA SER A 147 4.60 -10.96 12.77
C SER A 147 6.09 -11.01 13.01
N ASN A 148 6.86 -10.09 12.44
CA ASN A 148 8.32 -10.00 12.57
C ASN A 148 8.76 -8.72 13.30
N THR A 149 7.92 -8.20 14.18
CA THR A 149 8.19 -6.98 14.94
C THR A 149 8.13 -7.25 16.45
N ASN A 150 9.06 -6.66 17.16
CA ASN A 150 9.06 -6.58 18.63
C ASN A 150 9.62 -5.24 19.07
N PHE A 151 8.89 -4.55 19.92
CA PHE A 151 9.27 -3.28 20.51
C PHE A 151 9.78 -3.50 21.94
N ALA A 152 10.99 -3.02 22.25
CA ALA A 152 11.58 -3.08 23.58
C ALA A 152 11.51 -1.74 24.32
N ASN A 153 11.24 -0.64 23.62
CA ASN A 153 11.09 0.71 24.16
C ASN A 153 10.25 1.60 23.24
N SER A 154 9.82 2.76 23.73
CA SER A 154 8.93 3.69 23.04
C SER A 154 9.59 4.46 21.88
N SER A 155 10.91 4.53 21.83
CA SER A 155 11.64 5.49 21.00
C SER A 155 12.43 4.86 19.82
N GLY A 156 12.66 3.55 19.88
CA GLY A 156 13.51 2.84 18.93
C GLY A 156 15.01 3.00 19.22
N LEU A 157 15.39 3.33 20.46
CA LEU A 157 16.76 3.18 20.92
C LEU A 157 17.18 1.72 20.77
N HIS A 158 18.46 1.52 20.50
CA HIS A 158 18.99 0.19 20.23
C HIS A 158 18.81 -0.76 21.43
N ASP A 159 18.25 -1.91 21.14
CA ASP A 159 18.11 -3.07 22.01
C ASP A 159 18.08 -4.30 21.10
N ASP A 160 18.74 -5.39 21.48
CA ASP A 160 18.80 -6.62 20.67
C ASP A 160 17.41 -7.26 20.45
N LYS A 161 16.48 -6.99 21.37
CA LYS A 161 15.09 -7.44 21.26
C LYS A 161 14.20 -6.47 20.49
N HIS A 162 14.72 -5.29 20.05
CA HIS A 162 13.98 -4.27 19.33
C HIS A 162 14.19 -4.42 17.83
N TYR A 163 13.29 -5.09 17.14
CA TYR A 163 13.41 -5.37 15.71
C TYR A 163 12.06 -5.22 14.97
N SER A 164 12.15 -5.06 13.67
CA SER A 164 11.01 -5.05 12.74
C SER A 164 11.47 -5.49 11.35
N THR A 165 10.60 -5.37 10.35
CA THR A 165 10.91 -5.53 8.93
C THR A 165 10.42 -4.33 8.14
N VAL A 166 10.91 -4.11 6.91
CA VAL A 166 10.37 -3.03 6.07
C VAL A 166 8.92 -3.33 5.65
N ASN A 167 8.52 -4.60 5.63
CA ASN A 167 7.15 -5.03 5.40
C ASN A 167 6.25 -4.60 6.56
N ASP A 168 6.55 -5.01 7.80
CA ASP A 168 5.77 -4.66 8.98
C ASP A 168 5.68 -3.14 9.18
N LEU A 169 6.79 -2.43 8.96
CA LEU A 169 6.81 -0.96 9.02
C LEU A 169 5.90 -0.31 7.96
N SER A 170 5.75 -0.92 6.79
CA SER A 170 4.83 -0.43 5.76
C SER A 170 3.37 -0.65 6.13
N ILE A 171 3.06 -1.78 6.79
CA ILE A 171 1.72 -2.08 7.31
C ILE A 171 1.36 -1.08 8.43
N LEU A 172 2.27 -0.86 9.38
CA LEU A 172 2.07 0.14 10.42
C LEU A 172 1.84 1.54 9.86
N ALA A 173 2.64 1.95 8.87
CA ALA A 173 2.49 3.24 8.19
C ALA A 173 1.13 3.36 7.48
N LYS A 174 0.66 2.29 6.85
CA LYS A 174 -0.64 2.26 6.17
C LYS A 174 -1.79 2.38 7.18
N ASN A 175 -1.77 1.58 8.25
CA ASN A 175 -2.81 1.62 9.28
C ASN A 175 -2.90 3.00 9.92
N LEU A 176 -1.75 3.64 10.22
CA LEU A 176 -1.73 4.99 10.79
C LEU A 176 -2.41 6.02 9.88
N ILE A 177 -2.27 5.91 8.56
CA ILE A 177 -2.93 6.82 7.60
C ILE A 177 -4.43 6.55 7.51
N ILE A 178 -4.84 5.26 7.58
CA ILE A 178 -6.24 4.85 7.44
C ILE A 178 -7.03 5.20 8.71
N ASP A 179 -6.47 4.83 9.87
CA ASP A 179 -7.19 4.87 11.13
C ASP A 179 -7.22 6.29 11.72
N PHE A 180 -6.19 7.11 11.45
CA PHE A 180 -6.05 8.44 12.05
C PHE A 180 -5.80 9.56 11.03
N PRO A 181 -6.67 9.73 10.02
CA PRO A 181 -6.46 10.72 8.96
C PRO A 181 -6.40 12.16 9.49
N GLU A 182 -7.10 12.47 10.59
CA GLU A 182 -7.10 13.80 11.21
C GLU A 182 -5.77 14.14 11.87
N TYR A 183 -5.09 13.15 12.48
CA TYR A 183 -3.80 13.34 13.14
C TYR A 183 -2.63 13.15 12.18
N TYR A 184 -2.85 12.46 11.06
CA TYR A 184 -1.84 12.24 10.04
C TYR A 184 -1.21 13.53 9.51
N LYS A 185 -1.95 14.66 9.51
CA LYS A 185 -1.47 15.98 9.08
C LYS A 185 -0.17 16.42 9.77
N PHE A 186 0.06 16.02 11.03
CA PHE A 186 1.27 16.38 11.78
C PHE A 186 2.55 15.90 11.12
N PHE A 187 2.51 14.80 10.32
CA PHE A 187 3.70 14.28 9.65
C PHE A 187 4.24 15.19 8.55
N SER A 188 3.45 16.14 8.08
CA SER A 188 3.85 17.14 7.09
C SER A 188 4.50 18.39 7.72
N ASP A 189 4.54 18.51 9.05
CA ASP A 189 5.15 19.63 9.75
C ASP A 189 6.64 19.71 9.45
N ARG A 190 7.09 20.87 8.96
CA ARG A 190 8.48 21.09 8.51
C ARG A 190 9.42 21.54 9.61
N SER A 191 8.86 22.13 10.67
CA SER A 191 9.61 22.62 11.83
C SER A 191 8.73 22.62 13.07
N PHE A 192 9.37 22.59 14.22
CA PHE A 192 8.74 22.69 15.53
C PHE A 192 9.63 23.55 16.44
N THR A 193 9.02 24.48 17.16
CA THR A 193 9.71 25.34 18.13
C THR A 193 9.21 25.03 19.53
N TRP A 194 10.12 24.64 20.40
CA TRP A 194 9.87 24.39 21.81
C TRP A 194 11.00 25.01 22.62
N ASN A 195 10.70 25.64 23.78
CA ASN A 195 11.67 26.33 24.64
C ASN A 195 12.59 27.30 23.86
N ASN A 196 12.03 28.07 22.93
CA ASN A 196 12.77 28.94 22.00
C ASN A 196 13.79 28.25 21.09
N ILE A 197 13.77 26.93 21.01
CA ILE A 197 14.64 26.14 20.11
C ILE A 197 13.80 25.66 18.94
N THR A 198 14.15 26.10 17.73
CA THR A 198 13.52 25.64 16.50
C THR A 198 14.29 24.47 15.92
N GLN A 199 13.62 23.34 15.72
CA GLN A 199 14.15 22.16 15.06
C GLN A 199 13.41 21.93 13.74
N TYR A 200 14.10 21.34 12.75
CA TYR A 200 13.54 21.04 11.44
C TYR A 200 13.29 19.56 11.28
N ASN A 201 12.24 19.21 10.54
CA ASN A 201 11.92 17.82 10.23
C ASN A 201 13.09 17.19 9.45
N ARG A 202 13.49 16.01 9.91
CA ARG A 202 14.62 15.25 9.33
C ARG A 202 14.26 14.56 8.00
N ASN A 203 12.98 14.56 7.64
CA ASN A 203 12.50 14.12 6.35
C ASN A 203 12.69 15.24 5.30
N ASN A 204 13.87 15.31 4.72
CA ASN A 204 14.24 16.37 3.77
C ASN A 204 13.37 16.38 2.49
N ILE A 205 12.73 15.25 2.15
CA ILE A 205 11.92 15.14 0.94
C ILE A 205 10.50 15.68 1.09
N LEU A 206 10.07 16.09 2.29
CA LEU A 206 8.83 16.88 2.49
C LEU A 206 8.81 18.19 1.70
N ARG A 207 9.99 18.66 1.27
CA ARG A 207 10.13 19.89 0.47
C ARG A 207 10.20 19.63 -1.04
N SER A 208 10.15 18.34 -1.44
CA SER A 208 10.20 17.96 -2.84
C SER A 208 8.82 18.12 -3.52
N ASN A 209 8.81 18.06 -4.84
CA ASN A 209 7.58 18.03 -5.66
C ASN A 209 7.05 16.61 -5.88
N LEU A 210 7.42 15.67 -5.01
CA LEU A 210 7.00 14.27 -5.11
C LEU A 210 5.66 13.97 -4.41
N GLY A 211 5.02 14.98 -3.83
CA GLY A 211 3.76 14.77 -3.09
C GLY A 211 3.96 14.07 -1.74
N VAL A 212 5.16 14.17 -1.17
CA VAL A 212 5.49 13.57 0.14
C VAL A 212 4.80 14.32 1.25
N ASP A 213 4.04 13.61 2.08
CA ASP A 213 3.26 14.14 3.21
C ASP A 213 3.59 13.47 4.56
N GLY A 214 4.57 12.58 4.60
CA GLY A 214 5.03 11.87 5.80
C GLY A 214 6.23 10.98 5.47
N LEU A 215 6.75 10.20 6.35
CA LEU A 215 6.39 9.87 7.72
C LEU A 215 7.59 10.06 8.66
N LYS A 216 8.52 9.05 8.72
CA LYS A 216 9.54 9.02 9.77
C LYS A 216 10.90 8.54 9.30
N THR A 217 11.95 9.21 9.76
CA THR A 217 13.35 8.79 9.57
C THR A 217 13.84 7.99 10.79
N GLY A 218 14.80 7.09 10.56
CA GLY A 218 15.50 6.36 11.60
C GLY A 218 17.00 6.34 11.35
N TYR A 219 17.79 6.33 12.43
CA TYR A 219 19.23 6.12 12.41
C TYR A 219 19.73 5.60 13.76
N THR A 220 20.55 4.59 13.72
CA THR A 220 21.49 4.20 14.78
C THR A 220 22.76 3.69 14.10
N GLY A 221 23.88 3.60 14.84
CA GLY A 221 25.11 3.01 14.31
C GLY A 221 24.93 1.56 13.82
N PHE A 222 23.96 0.83 14.37
CA PHE A 222 23.64 -0.56 14.00
C PHE A 222 22.70 -0.67 12.79
N SER A 223 21.72 0.23 12.70
CA SER A 223 20.71 0.20 11.63
C SER A 223 21.17 0.83 10.32
N GLY A 224 22.12 1.78 10.39
CA GLY A 224 22.32 2.75 9.31
C GLY A 224 21.15 3.73 9.18
N TYR A 225 21.13 4.53 8.12
CA TYR A 225 20.06 5.47 7.82
C TYR A 225 18.88 4.77 7.17
N GLY A 226 17.67 5.11 7.65
CA GLY A 226 16.42 4.61 7.11
C GLY A 226 15.34 5.69 7.07
N ILE A 227 14.28 5.43 6.29
CA ILE A 227 13.11 6.31 6.21
C ILE A 227 11.89 5.53 5.74
N ILE A 228 10.74 5.88 6.30
CA ILE A 228 9.42 5.53 5.79
C ILE A 228 8.81 6.79 5.22
N VAL A 229 8.29 6.70 4.01
CA VAL A 229 7.66 7.82 3.31
C VAL A 229 6.29 7.41 2.81
N SER A 230 5.33 8.30 2.99
CA SER A 230 4.10 8.32 2.21
C SER A 230 4.17 9.47 1.21
N SER A 231 3.74 9.20 0.00
CA SER A 231 3.69 10.17 -1.10
C SER A 231 2.37 10.02 -1.85
N LYS A 232 1.63 11.12 -2.01
CA LYS A 232 0.37 11.15 -2.78
C LYS A 232 0.52 12.10 -3.96
N LYS A 233 0.29 11.58 -5.15
CA LYS A 233 0.32 12.36 -6.39
C LYS A 233 -0.84 11.94 -7.27
N ASN A 234 -1.67 12.91 -7.65
CA ASN A 234 -2.97 12.65 -8.28
C ASN A 234 -3.79 11.68 -7.39
N ASP A 235 -4.38 10.64 -7.97
CA ASP A 235 -5.20 9.66 -7.25
C ASP A 235 -4.39 8.40 -6.83
N GLN A 236 -3.07 8.48 -6.79
CA GLN A 236 -2.21 7.39 -6.36
C GLN A 236 -1.42 7.79 -5.11
N ARG A 237 -1.47 6.93 -4.08
CA ARG A 237 -0.62 7.02 -2.90
C ARG A 237 0.35 5.84 -2.86
N LEU A 238 1.61 6.13 -2.57
CA LEU A 238 2.67 5.15 -2.41
C LEU A 238 3.20 5.18 -0.98
N ILE A 239 3.52 4.02 -0.42
CA ILE A 239 4.34 3.91 0.79
C ILE A 239 5.68 3.29 0.38
N ALA A 240 6.76 3.94 0.79
CA ALA A 240 8.12 3.51 0.51
C ALA A 240 8.93 3.43 1.80
N VAL A 241 9.69 2.34 1.97
CA VAL A 241 10.58 2.13 3.11
C VAL A 241 11.96 1.77 2.57
N VAL A 242 13.00 2.44 3.06
CA VAL A 242 14.40 2.06 2.80
C VAL A 242 15.18 2.10 4.11
N THR A 243 16.16 1.21 4.28
CA THR A 243 17.00 1.15 5.48
C THR A 243 18.37 0.56 5.20
N GLY A 244 19.31 0.80 6.12
CA GLY A 244 20.66 0.27 6.03
C GLY A 244 21.56 1.05 5.07
N LEU A 245 21.31 2.33 4.90
CA LEU A 245 22.08 3.26 4.08
C LEU A 245 23.18 3.94 4.92
N ASP A 246 24.26 4.37 4.28
CA ASP A 246 25.45 4.85 4.99
C ASP A 246 25.39 6.36 5.31
N THR A 247 24.62 7.14 4.51
CA THR A 247 24.53 8.60 4.68
C THR A 247 23.09 9.12 4.55
N VAL A 248 22.88 10.36 5.01
CA VAL A 248 21.59 11.08 4.83
C VAL A 248 21.33 11.36 3.35
N GLU A 249 22.36 11.68 2.59
CA GLU A 249 22.30 11.97 1.15
C GLU A 249 21.89 10.72 0.38
N GLU A 250 22.49 9.59 0.70
CA GLU A 250 22.14 8.30 0.10
C GLU A 250 20.71 7.91 0.43
N ARG A 251 20.27 8.04 1.68
CA ARG A 251 18.87 7.83 2.08
C ARG A 251 17.91 8.68 1.28
N THR A 252 18.22 9.97 1.12
CA THR A 252 17.39 10.93 0.38
C THR A 252 17.34 10.57 -1.11
N SER A 253 18.47 10.20 -1.70
CA SER A 253 18.57 9.80 -3.10
C SER A 253 17.81 8.51 -3.37
N GLU A 254 18.05 7.45 -2.58
CA GLU A 254 17.44 6.14 -2.80
C GLU A 254 15.92 6.16 -2.63
N ILE A 255 15.40 6.82 -1.60
CA ILE A 255 13.94 6.94 -1.41
C ILE A 255 13.30 7.77 -2.52
N THR A 256 13.97 8.84 -3.00
CA THR A 256 13.51 9.64 -4.14
C THR A 256 13.44 8.82 -5.43
N ARG A 257 14.47 8.02 -5.70
CA ARG A 257 14.51 7.11 -6.86
C ARG A 257 13.40 6.06 -6.77
N LEU A 258 13.17 5.50 -5.60
CA LEU A 258 12.16 4.46 -5.36
C LEU A 258 10.74 5.01 -5.60
N ILE A 259 10.42 6.20 -5.07
CA ILE A 259 9.12 6.86 -5.31
C ILE A 259 8.93 7.17 -6.80
N ASN A 260 9.96 7.74 -7.46
CA ASN A 260 9.90 8.02 -8.89
C ASN A 260 9.72 6.75 -9.73
N TYR A 261 10.34 5.64 -9.32
CA TYR A 261 10.14 4.34 -9.96
C TYR A 261 8.66 3.91 -9.89
N GLY A 262 8.01 4.04 -8.72
CA GLY A 262 6.59 3.74 -8.58
C GLY A 262 5.71 4.58 -9.51
N TYR A 263 5.84 5.90 -9.48
CA TYR A 263 5.01 6.78 -10.30
C TYR A 263 5.26 6.70 -11.81
N ARG A 264 6.48 6.42 -12.22
CA ARG A 264 6.83 6.33 -13.66
C ARG A 264 6.68 4.93 -14.21
N GLY A 265 6.95 3.92 -13.38
CA GLY A 265 6.98 2.52 -13.79
C GLY A 265 5.61 1.88 -13.89
N PHE A 266 4.63 2.36 -13.12
CA PHE A 266 3.33 1.74 -12.99
C PHE A 266 2.20 2.69 -13.35
N LYS A 267 1.15 2.15 -13.98
CA LYS A 267 -0.07 2.89 -14.32
C LYS A 267 -1.30 2.04 -14.03
N LYS A 268 -2.37 2.68 -13.58
CA LYS A 268 -3.69 2.04 -13.43
C LYS A 268 -4.28 1.78 -14.82
N TYR A 269 -4.70 0.56 -15.06
CA TYR A 269 -5.38 0.14 -16.29
C TYR A 269 -6.74 -0.43 -15.92
N PRO A 270 -7.84 0.11 -16.45
CA PRO A 270 -9.15 -0.52 -16.34
C PRO A 270 -9.13 -1.82 -17.14
N ILE A 271 -9.47 -2.92 -16.50
CA ILE A 271 -9.57 -4.26 -17.09
C ILE A 271 -11.03 -4.57 -17.38
N PHE A 272 -11.91 -4.32 -16.41
CA PHE A 272 -13.34 -4.44 -16.53
C PHE A 272 -14.05 -3.23 -15.91
N SER A 273 -15.24 -2.94 -16.44
CA SER A 273 -16.14 -1.94 -15.88
C SER A 273 -17.44 -2.60 -15.42
N ASP A 274 -18.08 -2.03 -14.40
CA ASP A 274 -19.39 -2.50 -13.93
C ASP A 274 -20.39 -2.61 -15.07
N ASN A 275 -21.19 -3.69 -15.06
CA ASN A 275 -22.18 -4.01 -16.11
C ASN A 275 -21.58 -4.23 -17.50
N GLN A 276 -20.29 -4.58 -17.61
CA GLN A 276 -19.66 -4.83 -18.91
C GLN A 276 -20.15 -6.17 -19.49
N ILE A 277 -20.72 -6.12 -20.68
CA ILE A 277 -21.02 -7.31 -21.47
C ILE A 277 -19.70 -7.82 -22.05
N ILE A 278 -19.36 -9.07 -21.73
CA ILE A 278 -18.14 -9.73 -22.19
C ILE A 278 -18.38 -10.43 -23.51
N ASP A 279 -19.48 -11.23 -23.60
CA ASP A 279 -19.87 -12.01 -24.77
C ASP A 279 -21.32 -12.44 -24.64
N TYR A 280 -21.82 -13.13 -25.65
CA TYR A 280 -23.14 -13.78 -25.66
C TYR A 280 -22.96 -15.29 -25.67
N VAL A 281 -23.61 -15.98 -24.72
CA VAL A 281 -23.54 -17.43 -24.57
C VAL A 281 -24.84 -18.10 -24.98
N ASN A 282 -24.72 -19.30 -25.60
CA ASN A 282 -25.86 -20.08 -26.03
C ASN A 282 -26.64 -20.65 -24.85
N VAL A 283 -27.97 -20.64 -24.95
CA VAL A 283 -28.89 -21.21 -23.96
C VAL A 283 -29.65 -22.39 -24.56
N TRP A 284 -29.56 -23.52 -23.89
CA TRP A 284 -30.32 -24.72 -24.24
C TRP A 284 -31.62 -24.81 -23.48
N ASN A 285 -32.68 -25.25 -24.16
CA ASN A 285 -34.06 -25.32 -23.64
C ASN A 285 -34.61 -23.98 -23.14
N GLY A 286 -34.06 -22.87 -23.60
CA GLY A 286 -34.49 -21.53 -23.25
C GLY A 286 -35.41 -20.89 -24.32
N ARG A 287 -36.26 -19.95 -23.86
CA ARG A 287 -37.07 -19.12 -24.79
C ARG A 287 -36.21 -18.13 -25.59
N LYS A 288 -35.01 -17.80 -25.07
CA LYS A 288 -33.98 -17.06 -25.77
C LYS A 288 -32.86 -18.02 -26.13
N LYS A 289 -32.26 -17.86 -27.31
CA LYS A 289 -31.14 -18.72 -27.76
C LYS A 289 -29.81 -18.28 -27.17
N ASN A 290 -29.64 -16.98 -26.92
CA ASN A 290 -28.41 -16.40 -26.41
C ASN A 290 -28.73 -15.41 -25.29
N ILE A 291 -27.83 -15.26 -24.32
CA ILE A 291 -27.90 -14.27 -23.26
C ILE A 291 -26.55 -13.55 -23.13
N PRO A 292 -26.55 -12.28 -22.73
CA PRO A 292 -25.31 -11.58 -22.42
C PRO A 292 -24.66 -12.16 -21.15
N MET A 293 -23.37 -12.39 -21.23
CA MET A 293 -22.49 -12.72 -20.09
C MET A 293 -21.86 -11.43 -19.59
N VAL A 294 -22.06 -11.10 -18.31
CA VAL A 294 -21.77 -9.79 -17.73
C VAL A 294 -20.84 -9.90 -16.54
N ILE A 295 -19.96 -8.91 -16.38
CA ILE A 295 -19.22 -8.65 -15.14
C ILE A 295 -19.86 -7.44 -14.45
N TYR A 296 -20.11 -7.55 -13.13
CA TYR A 296 -20.67 -6.48 -12.30
C TYR A 296 -19.63 -5.78 -11.43
N ASP A 297 -18.34 -6.11 -11.59
CA ASP A 297 -17.26 -5.53 -10.81
C ASP A 297 -16.38 -4.63 -11.68
N ASP A 298 -16.08 -3.43 -11.17
CA ASP A 298 -14.98 -2.63 -11.68
C ASP A 298 -13.66 -3.29 -11.27
N LEU A 299 -12.79 -3.54 -12.23
CA LEU A 299 -11.43 -4.02 -11.96
C LEU A 299 -10.41 -3.09 -12.61
N GLU A 300 -9.63 -2.41 -11.78
CA GLU A 300 -8.42 -1.70 -12.20
C GLU A 300 -7.19 -2.43 -11.69
N LEU A 301 -6.17 -2.56 -12.53
CA LEU A 301 -4.89 -3.14 -12.14
C LEU A 301 -3.77 -2.13 -12.35
N LEU A 302 -2.90 -2.04 -11.35
CA LEU A 302 -1.68 -1.26 -11.44
C LEU A 302 -0.58 -2.12 -12.08
N LEU A 303 -0.21 -1.80 -13.32
CA LEU A 303 0.69 -2.61 -14.11
C LEU A 303 1.88 -1.78 -14.62
N ASP A 304 3.05 -2.42 -14.66
CA ASP A 304 4.18 -1.94 -15.44
C ASP A 304 4.04 -2.37 -16.91
N VAL A 305 4.93 -1.86 -17.77
CA VAL A 305 4.86 -2.17 -19.21
C VAL A 305 5.01 -3.66 -19.51
N PRO A 306 5.96 -4.42 -18.88
CA PRO A 306 6.03 -5.87 -19.03
C PRO A 306 4.76 -6.57 -18.54
N GLY A 307 4.26 -6.24 -17.37
CA GLY A 307 3.04 -6.81 -16.79
C GLY A 307 1.82 -6.60 -17.67
N ARG A 308 1.67 -5.39 -18.25
CA ARG A 308 0.60 -5.11 -19.20
C ARG A 308 0.67 -5.96 -20.46
N ARG A 309 1.89 -6.16 -21.01
CA ARG A 309 2.09 -7.00 -22.22
C ARG A 309 1.83 -8.47 -21.96
N ALA A 310 2.08 -8.93 -20.74
CA ALA A 310 1.94 -10.32 -20.36
C ALA A 310 0.56 -10.66 -19.76
N LEU A 311 -0.27 -9.63 -19.46
CA LEU A 311 -1.64 -9.80 -18.98
C LEU A 311 -2.44 -10.65 -19.96
N ARG A 312 -3.14 -11.66 -19.43
CA ARG A 312 -4.09 -12.49 -20.18
C ARG A 312 -5.38 -12.58 -19.39
N VAL A 313 -6.50 -12.59 -20.12
CA VAL A 313 -7.82 -12.84 -19.55
C VAL A 313 -8.35 -14.10 -20.21
N GLU A 314 -8.73 -15.08 -19.40
CA GLU A 314 -9.33 -16.33 -19.82
C GLU A 314 -10.75 -16.40 -19.27
N TYR A 315 -11.73 -16.66 -20.15
CA TYR A 315 -13.11 -16.87 -19.73
C TYR A 315 -13.39 -18.36 -19.66
N ARG A 316 -13.92 -18.83 -18.54
CA ARG A 316 -14.25 -20.22 -18.28
C ARG A 316 -15.74 -20.34 -17.97
N PHE A 317 -16.50 -20.95 -18.84
CA PHE A 317 -17.92 -21.21 -18.67
C PHE A 317 -18.34 -22.49 -19.36
N LYS A 318 -19.49 -23.02 -18.98
CA LYS A 318 -20.07 -24.20 -19.64
C LYS A 318 -21.04 -23.71 -20.71
N GLU A 319 -20.87 -24.17 -21.92
CA GLU A 319 -21.78 -23.86 -23.03
C GLU A 319 -22.33 -25.18 -23.62
N PRO A 320 -23.65 -25.25 -23.86
CA PRO A 320 -24.69 -24.24 -23.63
C PRO A 320 -25.10 -24.11 -22.15
N ILE A 321 -25.56 -22.92 -21.74
CA ILE A 321 -26.21 -22.69 -20.45
C ILE A 321 -27.58 -23.37 -20.50
N ILE A 322 -28.00 -24.04 -19.43
CA ILE A 322 -29.28 -24.76 -19.38
C ILE A 322 -30.34 -23.89 -18.73
N ALA A 323 -31.45 -23.60 -19.47
CA ALA A 323 -32.58 -22.87 -18.91
C ALA A 323 -33.36 -23.73 -17.87
N PRO A 324 -34.00 -23.10 -16.83
CA PRO A 324 -34.09 -21.66 -16.62
C PRO A 324 -32.78 -21.08 -16.05
N VAL A 325 -32.51 -19.82 -16.30
CA VAL A 325 -31.44 -19.05 -15.70
C VAL A 325 -31.98 -17.66 -15.38
N ASP A 326 -31.70 -17.14 -14.23
CA ASP A 326 -32.11 -15.82 -13.80
C ASP A 326 -30.98 -14.79 -13.99
N LYS A 327 -31.38 -13.53 -14.21
CA LYS A 327 -30.40 -12.45 -14.26
C LYS A 327 -29.61 -12.39 -12.94
N GLY A 328 -28.27 -12.37 -13.02
CA GLY A 328 -27.40 -12.37 -11.85
C GLY A 328 -26.95 -13.78 -11.42
N ASP A 329 -27.44 -14.85 -12.05
CA ASP A 329 -26.90 -16.18 -11.81
C ASP A 329 -25.45 -16.26 -12.32
N ILE A 330 -24.57 -16.92 -11.54
CA ILE A 330 -23.19 -17.17 -11.94
C ILE A 330 -23.18 -18.25 -13.01
N ILE A 331 -22.71 -17.90 -14.21
CA ILE A 331 -22.65 -18.79 -15.39
C ILE A 331 -21.21 -19.14 -15.79
N GLY A 332 -20.21 -18.55 -15.15
CA GLY A 332 -18.81 -18.79 -15.44
C GLY A 332 -17.89 -17.96 -14.57
N GLU A 333 -16.63 -17.90 -14.96
CA GLU A 333 -15.60 -17.15 -14.30
C GLU A 333 -14.61 -16.51 -15.31
N ALA A 334 -14.10 -15.32 -15.01
CA ALA A 334 -13.00 -14.68 -15.72
C ALA A 334 -11.73 -14.84 -14.88
N LEU A 335 -10.72 -15.49 -15.44
CA LEU A 335 -9.40 -15.66 -14.85
C LEU A 335 -8.44 -14.63 -15.45
N ILE A 336 -7.97 -13.68 -14.64
CA ILE A 336 -6.97 -12.71 -15.02
C ILE A 336 -5.60 -13.24 -14.58
N VAL A 337 -4.80 -13.63 -15.57
CA VAL A 337 -3.45 -14.19 -15.36
C VAL A 337 -2.43 -13.08 -15.40
N LEU A 338 -1.70 -12.93 -14.29
CA LEU A 338 -0.66 -11.91 -14.11
C LEU A 338 0.71 -12.60 -13.95
N PRO A 339 1.75 -12.16 -14.66
CA PRO A 339 3.08 -12.70 -14.47
C PRO A 339 3.60 -12.35 -13.07
N ASN A 340 4.14 -13.34 -12.37
CA ASN A 340 4.76 -13.21 -11.03
C ASN A 340 3.82 -12.69 -9.93
N ARG A 341 2.51 -12.90 -10.06
CA ARG A 341 1.49 -12.50 -9.09
C ARG A 341 0.41 -13.57 -9.00
N GLU A 342 -0.39 -13.51 -7.94
CA GLU A 342 -1.60 -14.31 -7.85
C GLU A 342 -2.60 -13.90 -8.94
N ASN A 343 -3.25 -14.90 -9.50
CA ASN A 343 -4.30 -14.68 -10.49
C ASN A 343 -5.54 -14.08 -9.80
N VAL A 344 -6.24 -13.21 -10.51
CA VAL A 344 -7.52 -12.67 -10.06
C VAL A 344 -8.64 -13.46 -10.73
N LEU A 345 -9.63 -13.90 -9.94
CA LEU A 345 -10.80 -14.61 -10.42
C LEU A 345 -12.05 -13.78 -10.17
N LEU A 346 -12.83 -13.51 -11.22
CA LEU A 346 -14.10 -12.81 -11.12
C LEU A 346 -15.23 -13.69 -11.65
N PRO A 347 -16.43 -13.66 -11.01
CA PRO A 347 -17.58 -14.37 -11.51
C PRO A 347 -18.14 -13.70 -12.77
N LEU A 348 -18.66 -14.52 -13.68
CA LEU A 348 -19.40 -14.10 -14.86
C LEU A 348 -20.88 -14.40 -14.65
N TYR A 349 -21.72 -13.43 -14.90
CA TYR A 349 -23.14 -13.48 -14.56
C TYR A 349 -24.01 -13.51 -15.82
N SER A 350 -25.20 -14.11 -15.70
CA SER A 350 -26.28 -13.91 -16.66
C SER A 350 -26.77 -12.47 -16.63
N GLY A 351 -26.77 -11.79 -17.75
CA GLY A 351 -27.30 -10.41 -17.85
C GLY A 351 -28.81 -10.35 -18.01
N GLU A 352 -29.50 -11.49 -18.23
CA GLU A 352 -30.93 -11.56 -18.47
C GLU A 352 -31.56 -12.84 -17.92
N ASP A 353 -32.88 -12.78 -17.67
CA ASP A 353 -33.68 -13.94 -17.32
C ASP A 353 -34.05 -14.76 -18.56
N VAL A 354 -33.99 -16.08 -18.47
CA VAL A 354 -34.44 -17.00 -19.50
C VAL A 354 -35.26 -18.13 -18.92
N SER A 355 -36.56 -18.12 -19.21
CA SER A 355 -37.47 -19.19 -18.85
C SER A 355 -37.30 -20.41 -19.80
N LYS A 356 -37.62 -21.60 -19.31
CA LYS A 356 -37.70 -22.79 -20.14
C LYS A 356 -38.74 -22.66 -21.25
N VAL A 357 -38.46 -23.29 -22.39
CA VAL A 357 -39.49 -23.54 -23.42
C VAL A 357 -40.44 -24.64 -22.96
N ASN A 358 -41.61 -24.74 -23.62
CA ASN A 358 -42.53 -25.85 -23.41
C ASN A 358 -41.91 -27.19 -23.89
N PHE A 359 -42.47 -28.32 -23.44
CA PHE A 359 -41.97 -29.65 -23.69
C PHE A 359 -41.75 -29.95 -25.20
N PHE A 360 -42.70 -29.56 -26.05
CA PHE A 360 -42.62 -29.83 -27.52
C PHE A 360 -41.50 -29.00 -28.15
N THR A 361 -41.34 -27.76 -27.82
CA THR A 361 -40.25 -26.91 -28.34
C THR A 361 -38.90 -27.40 -27.84
N GLY A 362 -38.78 -27.82 -26.57
CA GLY A 362 -37.56 -28.38 -25.99
C GLY A 362 -37.14 -29.66 -26.66
N PHE A 363 -38.09 -30.52 -27.02
CA PHE A 363 -37.78 -31.76 -27.75
C PHE A 363 -37.21 -31.50 -29.15
N ILE A 364 -37.79 -30.53 -29.88
CA ILE A 364 -37.28 -30.12 -31.22
C ILE A 364 -35.87 -29.49 -31.05
N GLN A 365 -35.65 -28.60 -30.09
CA GLN A 365 -34.32 -28.02 -29.83
C GLN A 365 -33.27 -29.09 -29.46
N SER A 366 -33.69 -30.15 -28.76
CA SER A 366 -32.79 -31.29 -28.43
C SER A 366 -32.39 -32.06 -29.63
N ILE A 367 -33.31 -32.30 -30.58
CA ILE A 367 -33.03 -33.00 -31.86
C ILE A 367 -32.08 -32.14 -32.70
N ASP A 368 -32.32 -30.84 -32.85
CA ASP A 368 -31.46 -29.92 -33.58
C ASP A 368 -30.05 -29.89 -32.96
N TYR A 369 -29.92 -29.84 -31.66
CA TYR A 369 -28.64 -29.88 -30.96
C TYR A 369 -27.84 -31.15 -31.21
N PHE A 370 -28.50 -32.32 -31.17
CA PHE A 370 -27.84 -33.59 -31.44
C PHE A 370 -27.48 -33.82 -32.92
N LEU A 371 -28.25 -33.24 -33.84
CA LEU A 371 -28.01 -33.41 -35.29
C LEU A 371 -26.95 -32.43 -35.83
N TYR A 372 -26.74 -31.26 -35.20
CA TYR A 372 -25.85 -30.19 -35.70
C TYR A 372 -24.69 -29.89 -34.77
N ARG A 373 -24.36 -30.79 -33.82
CA ARG A 373 -23.28 -30.60 -32.84
C ARG A 373 -21.86 -30.63 -33.46
N ASP A 374 -21.70 -31.13 -34.68
CA ASP A 374 -20.40 -31.33 -35.36
C ASP A 374 -20.24 -30.44 -36.61
N GLY A 375 -20.81 -29.23 -36.61
CA GLY A 375 -20.69 -28.25 -37.69
C GLY A 375 -19.87 -27.01 -37.35
#